data_b8ea5889e301cf78b4ac10333a45b9a6
#
_entry.id   b8ea5889e301cf78b4ac10333a45b9a6
#
_cell.length_a   1.000
_cell.length_b   1.000
_cell.length_c   1.000
_cell.angle_alpha   90.00
_cell.angle_beta   90.00
_cell.angle_gamma   90.00
#
_symmetry.space_group_name_H-M   'P 1'
#
loop_
_entity.id
_entity.type
_entity.pdbx_description
1 polymer ?
#
loop_
_entity_poly.entity_id
_entity_poly.type
_entity_poly.pdbx_seq_one_letter_code
_entity_poly.pdbx_strand_id
1 'polypeptide(L)'
;MFIYINRLGLSNLILCNSCGTSEKCFGCNSNLVLHLSGDKDYNDLVCHYCGFKKLFSPKCSVCGKLLGTRLNNGIQALATEIKQKFPFTPVFRMDANAFSNVNEQWITYERFIKNPSSIMIGTKLSFKLGSIPNVALSAVLTVDSELNLPKISTTDDVYRSVLQTFLINDYRLLKSEGVIQTSNPQHYVINSIAKGSMGGFYNAEIEKRRDLRLPPFTKIIKII
;
A
#
# COMPACT_ATOMS: atom_id res chain seq x y z
N MET A 1 -3.53 12.48 -13.66
CA MET A 1 -2.92 11.97 -12.41
C MET A 1 -3.24 10.50 -12.24
N PHE A 2 -2.27 9.69 -11.78
CA PHE A 2 -2.48 8.29 -11.42
C PHE A 2 -2.21 8.07 -9.92
N ILE A 3 -3.11 7.39 -9.22
CA ILE A 3 -2.97 7.05 -7.81
C ILE A 3 -2.99 5.53 -7.67
N TYR A 4 -1.89 4.98 -7.20
CA TYR A 4 -1.80 3.57 -6.83
C TYR A 4 -2.20 3.36 -5.36
N ILE A 5 -3.06 2.39 -5.15
CA ILE A 5 -3.42 1.89 -3.83
C ILE A 5 -3.44 0.37 -3.86
N ASN A 6 -2.78 -0.27 -2.90
CA ASN A 6 -2.86 -1.72 -2.81
C ASN A 6 -4.20 -2.15 -2.22
N ARG A 7 -4.88 -3.07 -2.89
CA ARG A 7 -6.14 -3.65 -2.39
C ARG A 7 -5.95 -4.41 -1.06
N LEU A 8 -4.75 -4.99 -0.85
CA LEU A 8 -4.40 -5.70 0.37
C LEU A 8 -4.06 -4.76 1.55
N GLY A 9 -3.96 -3.45 1.33
CA GLY A 9 -3.89 -2.43 2.37
C GLY A 9 -5.16 -2.30 3.22
N LEU A 10 -6.11 -3.21 3.06
CA LEU A 10 -7.22 -3.47 4.00
C LEU A 10 -6.76 -4.27 5.24
N SER A 11 -5.46 -4.36 5.52
CA SER A 11 -5.06 -4.75 6.85
C SER A 11 -5.59 -3.66 7.79
N ASN A 12 -6.43 -4.03 8.73
CA ASN A 12 -6.95 -3.17 9.79
C ASN A 12 -5.78 -2.77 10.74
N LEU A 13 -4.72 -2.20 10.14
CA LEU A 13 -3.59 -1.66 10.89
C LEU A 13 -4.07 -0.41 11.60
N ILE A 14 -3.97 -0.43 12.91
CA ILE A 14 -4.34 0.70 13.74
C ILE A 14 -3.10 1.56 13.96
N LEU A 15 -3.20 2.81 13.53
CA LEU A 15 -2.20 3.83 13.80
C LEU A 15 -2.74 4.84 14.81
N CYS A 16 -1.89 5.26 15.72
CA CYS A 16 -2.23 6.37 16.59
C CYS A 16 -2.21 7.68 15.79
N ASN A 17 -3.33 8.39 15.75
CA ASN A 17 -3.43 9.67 15.06
C ASN A 17 -2.52 10.76 15.65
N SER A 18 -2.06 10.56 16.87
CA SER A 18 -1.26 11.55 17.61
C SER A 18 0.23 11.34 17.51
N CYS A 19 0.71 10.08 17.65
CA CYS A 19 2.14 9.77 17.59
C CYS A 19 2.55 8.92 16.39
N GLY A 20 1.61 8.54 15.52
CA GLY A 20 1.89 7.75 14.32
C GLY A 20 2.25 6.28 14.57
N THR A 21 2.38 5.85 15.84
CA THR A 21 2.82 4.51 16.19
C THR A 21 1.69 3.49 15.97
N SER A 22 2.04 2.32 15.45
CA SER A 22 1.16 1.15 15.38
C SER A 22 1.29 0.30 16.65
N GLU A 23 0.23 -0.42 17.02
CA GLU A 23 0.30 -1.42 18.06
C GLU A 23 1.23 -2.57 17.68
N LYS A 24 2.20 -2.88 18.54
CA LYS A 24 3.22 -3.89 18.32
C LYS A 24 2.92 -5.19 19.04
N CYS A 25 3.32 -6.29 18.44
CA CYS A 25 3.27 -7.60 19.04
C CYS A 25 4.34 -7.73 20.15
N PHE A 26 3.96 -8.16 21.32
CA PHE A 26 4.89 -8.39 22.41
C PHE A 26 5.92 -9.50 22.11
N GLY A 27 5.50 -10.54 21.36
CA GLY A 27 6.35 -11.70 21.09
C GLY A 27 7.36 -11.53 19.96
N CYS A 28 7.05 -10.74 18.91
CA CYS A 28 7.92 -10.64 17.72
C CYS A 28 8.07 -9.21 17.19
N ASN A 29 7.56 -8.21 17.90
CA ASN A 29 7.60 -6.78 17.55
C ASN A 29 6.99 -6.41 16.18
N SER A 30 6.30 -7.36 15.51
CA SER A 30 5.52 -7.08 14.31
C SER A 30 4.28 -6.25 14.62
N ASN A 31 3.73 -5.58 13.61
CA ASN A 31 2.48 -4.84 13.80
C ASN A 31 1.30 -5.80 14.06
N LEU A 32 0.43 -5.39 14.95
CA LEU A 32 -0.83 -6.08 15.22
C LEU A 32 -1.91 -5.57 14.25
N VAL A 33 -2.78 -6.48 13.85
CA VAL A 33 -3.88 -6.22 12.92
C VAL A 33 -5.20 -6.37 13.65
N LEU A 34 -6.12 -5.42 13.49
CA LEU A 34 -7.45 -5.48 14.07
C LEU A 34 -8.32 -6.49 13.31
N HIS A 35 -8.84 -7.45 14.03
CA HIS A 35 -9.87 -8.37 13.55
C HIS A 35 -11.23 -7.97 14.15
N LEU A 36 -12.15 -7.57 13.26
CA LEU A 36 -13.53 -7.29 13.63
C LEU A 36 -14.26 -8.63 13.76
N SER A 37 -14.75 -8.94 14.94
CA SER A 37 -15.57 -10.12 15.19
C SER A 37 -17.02 -9.73 14.99
N GLY A 38 -17.66 -10.24 13.93
CA GLY A 38 -19.04 -9.87 13.56
C GLY A 38 -20.10 -10.19 14.63
N ASP A 39 -19.82 -11.14 15.54
CA ASP A 39 -20.77 -11.64 16.53
C ASP A 39 -20.29 -11.46 17.99
N LYS A 40 -19.21 -10.69 18.23
CA LYS A 40 -18.67 -10.48 19.58
C LYS A 40 -18.61 -9.00 19.90
N ASP A 41 -18.92 -8.65 21.16
CA ASP A 41 -18.86 -7.28 21.68
C ASP A 41 -17.44 -6.69 21.75
N TYR A 42 -16.43 -7.43 21.35
CA TYR A 42 -15.03 -6.99 21.38
C TYR A 42 -14.26 -7.43 20.15
N ASN A 43 -13.31 -6.60 19.78
CA ASN A 43 -12.39 -6.84 18.66
C ASN A 43 -11.04 -7.32 19.18
N ASP A 44 -10.34 -8.13 18.39
CA ASP A 44 -9.02 -8.63 18.72
C ASP A 44 -7.94 -7.97 17.88
N LEU A 45 -6.80 -7.72 18.51
CA LEU A 45 -5.54 -7.43 17.81
C LEU A 45 -4.76 -8.73 17.65
N VAL A 46 -4.49 -9.13 16.41
CA VAL A 46 -3.83 -10.39 16.07
C VAL A 46 -2.50 -10.13 15.39
N CYS A 47 -1.47 -10.82 15.83
CA CYS A 47 -0.21 -10.89 15.12
C CYS A 47 -0.27 -12.01 14.07
N HIS A 48 -0.21 -11.65 12.78
CA HIS A 48 -0.20 -12.63 11.70
C HIS A 48 1.13 -13.37 11.55
N TYR A 49 2.16 -12.96 12.31
CA TYR A 49 3.49 -13.57 12.26
C TYR A 49 3.65 -14.71 13.27
N CYS A 50 3.33 -14.46 14.55
CA CYS A 50 3.49 -15.45 15.62
C CYS A 50 2.17 -15.93 16.23
N GLY A 51 1.02 -15.47 15.75
CA GLY A 51 -0.30 -15.87 16.25
C GLY A 51 -0.72 -15.20 17.56
N PHE A 52 0.12 -14.35 18.15
CA PHE A 52 -0.24 -13.63 19.39
C PHE A 52 -1.53 -12.84 19.21
N LYS A 53 -2.39 -12.88 20.22
CA LYS A 53 -3.66 -12.15 20.26
C LYS A 53 -3.77 -11.35 21.55
N LYS A 54 -4.31 -10.14 21.44
CA LYS A 54 -4.75 -9.35 22.59
C LYS A 54 -6.05 -8.63 22.27
N LEU A 55 -6.83 -8.31 23.31
CA LEU A 55 -8.01 -7.49 23.14
C LEU A 55 -7.64 -6.10 22.62
N PHE A 56 -8.47 -5.58 21.74
CA PHE A 56 -8.31 -4.22 21.27
C PHE A 56 -8.60 -3.22 22.41
N SER A 57 -7.68 -2.31 22.61
CA SER A 57 -7.86 -1.15 23.47
C SER A 57 -7.94 0.10 22.58
N PRO A 58 -8.89 1.00 22.79
CA PRO A 58 -8.96 2.24 22.02
C PRO A 58 -7.84 3.24 22.36
N LYS A 59 -7.03 2.96 23.37
CA LYS A 59 -5.91 3.80 23.79
C LYS A 59 -4.59 3.31 23.24
N CYS A 60 -3.78 4.23 22.69
CA CYS A 60 -2.43 3.97 22.24
C CYS A 60 -1.53 3.50 23.39
N SER A 61 -0.82 2.40 23.19
CA SER A 61 0.12 1.85 24.18
C SER A 61 1.33 2.77 24.46
N VAL A 62 1.62 3.71 23.54
CA VAL A 62 2.79 4.60 23.64
C VAL A 62 2.42 5.95 24.22
N CYS A 63 1.38 6.63 23.72
CA CYS A 63 1.07 8.01 24.15
C CYS A 63 -0.24 8.14 24.92
N GLY A 64 -0.99 7.04 25.14
CA GLY A 64 -2.24 7.02 25.89
C GLY A 64 -3.45 7.67 25.20
N LYS A 65 -3.26 8.33 24.06
CA LYS A 65 -4.34 8.97 23.30
C LYS A 65 -5.16 7.93 22.52
N LEU A 66 -6.37 8.32 22.11
CA LEU A 66 -7.23 7.43 21.34
C LEU A 66 -6.57 7.00 20.03
N LEU A 67 -6.57 5.72 19.78
CA LEU A 67 -6.16 5.13 18.51
C LEU A 67 -7.19 5.51 17.45
N GLY A 68 -6.71 6.05 16.34
CA GLY A 68 -7.54 6.23 15.16
C GLY A 68 -7.63 4.89 14.43
N THR A 69 -8.80 4.31 14.37
CA THR A 69 -9.06 3.25 13.39
C THR A 69 -9.08 3.91 12.02
N ARG A 70 -7.97 3.94 11.32
CA ARG A 70 -8.02 4.08 9.87
C ARG A 70 -8.54 2.75 9.33
N LEU A 71 -9.84 2.61 9.32
CA LEU A 71 -10.48 1.75 8.33
C LEU A 71 -9.97 2.29 7.00
N ASN A 72 -9.03 1.61 6.39
CA ASN A 72 -8.64 1.88 5.02
C ASN A 72 -9.89 1.58 4.18
N ASN A 73 -10.72 2.59 4.07
CA ASN A 73 -11.84 2.61 3.17
C ASN A 73 -11.23 2.35 1.81
N GLY A 74 -11.45 1.17 1.24
CA GLY A 74 -10.78 0.74 0.02
C GLY A 74 -10.91 1.73 -1.13
N ILE A 75 -10.40 1.39 -2.29
CA ILE A 75 -10.40 2.22 -3.50
C ILE A 75 -11.74 2.94 -3.77
N GLN A 76 -12.88 2.36 -3.36
CA GLN A 76 -14.20 2.98 -3.51
C GLN A 76 -14.36 4.24 -2.67
N ALA A 77 -14.00 4.18 -1.40
CA ALA A 77 -14.14 5.33 -0.51
C ALA A 77 -13.13 6.42 -0.85
N LEU A 78 -11.90 6.05 -1.23
CA LEU A 78 -10.95 7.01 -1.77
C LEU A 78 -11.49 7.71 -3.01
N ALA A 79 -12.11 6.97 -3.94
CA ALA A 79 -12.74 7.56 -5.12
C ALA A 79 -13.88 8.52 -4.76
N THR A 80 -14.68 8.17 -3.76
CA THR A 80 -15.76 9.04 -3.27
C THR A 80 -15.21 10.31 -2.64
N GLU A 81 -14.19 10.19 -1.78
CA GLU A 81 -13.53 11.35 -1.15
C GLU A 81 -12.90 12.29 -2.18
N ILE A 82 -12.21 11.74 -3.19
CA ILE A 82 -11.62 12.55 -4.26
C ILE A 82 -12.70 13.25 -5.08
N LYS A 83 -13.81 12.58 -5.42
CA LYS A 83 -14.93 13.21 -6.13
C LYS A 83 -15.56 14.34 -5.33
N GLN A 84 -15.65 14.20 -4.01
CA GLN A 84 -16.16 15.28 -3.15
C GLN A 84 -15.22 16.49 -3.11
N LYS A 85 -13.90 16.24 -3.03
CA LYS A 85 -12.89 17.31 -3.00
C LYS A 85 -12.68 17.98 -4.37
N PHE A 86 -12.85 17.23 -5.44
CA PHE A 86 -12.64 17.69 -6.82
C PHE A 86 -13.87 17.40 -7.70
N PRO A 87 -14.99 18.08 -7.49
CA PRO A 87 -16.29 17.74 -8.11
C PRO A 87 -16.28 17.87 -9.65
N PHE A 88 -15.40 18.68 -10.20
CA PHE A 88 -15.31 18.90 -11.66
C PHE A 88 -14.24 18.01 -12.34
N THR A 89 -13.56 17.16 -11.58
CA THR A 89 -12.50 16.29 -12.11
C THR A 89 -13.04 14.88 -12.32
N PRO A 90 -13.00 14.33 -13.54
CA PRO A 90 -13.37 12.94 -13.77
C PRO A 90 -12.45 11.99 -12.99
N VAL A 91 -13.06 11.07 -12.22
CA VAL A 91 -12.35 10.08 -11.41
C VAL A 91 -12.69 8.69 -11.92
N PHE A 92 -11.67 7.98 -12.37
CA PHE A 92 -11.74 6.62 -12.89
C PHE A 92 -11.17 5.63 -11.87
N ARG A 93 -11.74 4.42 -11.82
CA ARG A 93 -11.23 3.33 -10.99
C ARG A 93 -10.73 2.19 -11.86
N MET A 94 -9.59 1.61 -11.47
CA MET A 94 -8.99 0.45 -12.13
C MET A 94 -8.67 -0.64 -11.10
N ASP A 95 -9.71 -1.36 -10.69
CA ASP A 95 -9.63 -2.48 -9.74
C ASP A 95 -10.56 -3.63 -10.16
N ALA A 96 -10.30 -4.83 -9.65
CA ALA A 96 -11.02 -6.03 -10.06
C ALA A 96 -12.53 -6.03 -9.72
N ASN A 97 -12.99 -5.16 -8.81
CA ASN A 97 -14.41 -5.04 -8.46
C ASN A 97 -15.13 -3.96 -9.28
N ALA A 98 -14.39 -3.18 -10.06
CA ALA A 98 -14.97 -2.11 -10.86
C ALA A 98 -15.51 -2.61 -12.22
N PHE A 99 -15.14 -3.84 -12.61
CA PHE A 99 -15.40 -4.34 -13.96
C PHE A 99 -15.94 -5.76 -13.94
N SER A 100 -16.88 -6.01 -14.86
CA SER A 100 -17.41 -7.34 -15.12
C SER A 100 -16.56 -8.13 -16.12
N ASN A 101 -15.84 -7.41 -17.00
CA ASN A 101 -15.03 -7.99 -18.06
C ASN A 101 -13.86 -7.09 -18.49
N VAL A 102 -12.98 -7.63 -19.33
CA VAL A 102 -11.79 -6.94 -19.83
C VAL A 102 -12.13 -5.74 -20.73
N ASN A 103 -13.22 -5.81 -21.49
CA ASN A 103 -13.62 -4.73 -22.40
C ASN A 103 -13.96 -3.46 -21.62
N GLU A 104 -14.63 -3.58 -20.47
CA GLU A 104 -14.93 -2.42 -19.61
C GLU A 104 -13.66 -1.76 -19.06
N GLN A 105 -12.60 -2.55 -18.81
CA GLN A 105 -11.29 -2.02 -18.40
C GLN A 105 -10.69 -1.14 -19.50
N TRP A 106 -10.72 -1.63 -20.76
CA TRP A 106 -10.21 -0.88 -21.91
C TRP A 106 -11.02 0.40 -22.18
N ILE A 107 -12.33 0.34 -22.11
CA ILE A 107 -13.20 1.52 -22.26
C ILE A 107 -12.87 2.58 -21.19
N THR A 108 -12.65 2.13 -19.94
CA THR A 108 -12.29 3.03 -18.84
C THR A 108 -10.91 3.65 -19.06
N TYR A 109 -9.94 2.84 -19.50
CA TYR A 109 -8.61 3.32 -19.86
C TYR A 109 -8.66 4.37 -20.99
N GLU A 110 -9.38 4.10 -22.08
CA GLU A 110 -9.54 5.05 -23.17
C GLU A 110 -10.19 6.36 -22.72
N ARG A 111 -11.20 6.29 -21.88
CA ARG A 111 -11.85 7.48 -21.31
C ARG A 111 -10.87 8.30 -20.47
N PHE A 112 -10.03 7.63 -19.70
CA PHE A 112 -9.00 8.29 -18.89
C PHE A 112 -7.98 9.02 -19.76
N ILE A 113 -7.41 8.38 -20.77
CA ILE A 113 -6.39 9.01 -21.63
C ILE A 113 -6.93 10.15 -22.49
N LYS A 114 -8.23 10.10 -22.84
CA LYS A 114 -8.93 11.19 -23.56
C LYS A 114 -9.25 12.41 -22.69
N ASN A 115 -9.11 12.29 -21.35
CA ASN A 115 -9.42 13.35 -20.41
C ASN A 115 -8.16 13.79 -19.63
N PRO A 116 -7.40 14.78 -20.11
CA PRO A 116 -6.10 15.15 -19.54
C PRO A 116 -6.18 15.67 -18.09
N SER A 117 -7.32 16.23 -17.69
CA SER A 117 -7.55 16.74 -16.32
C SER A 117 -8.26 15.71 -15.42
N SER A 118 -7.98 14.42 -15.59
CA SER A 118 -8.64 13.36 -14.84
C SER A 118 -7.71 12.67 -13.84
N ILE A 119 -8.32 11.91 -12.93
CA ILE A 119 -7.62 11.11 -11.93
C ILE A 119 -8.00 9.64 -12.14
N MET A 120 -7.02 8.77 -12.27
CA MET A 120 -7.20 7.31 -12.20
C MET A 120 -6.69 6.79 -10.87
N ILE A 121 -7.52 6.02 -10.18
CA ILE A 121 -7.16 5.30 -8.96
C ILE A 121 -7.10 3.82 -9.32
N GLY A 122 -5.93 3.20 -9.14
CA GLY A 122 -5.70 1.83 -9.56
C GLY A 122 -5.04 0.95 -8.51
N THR A 123 -5.26 -0.35 -8.66
CA THR A 123 -4.54 -1.41 -7.95
C THR A 123 -3.50 -2.05 -8.89
N LYS A 124 -2.87 -3.15 -8.49
CA LYS A 124 -1.97 -3.93 -9.35
C LYS A 124 -2.57 -4.32 -10.71
N LEU A 125 -3.90 -4.30 -10.82
CA LEU A 125 -4.57 -4.51 -12.11
C LEU A 125 -4.18 -3.46 -13.15
N SER A 126 -3.97 -2.21 -12.72
CA SER A 126 -3.60 -1.10 -13.61
C SER A 126 -2.27 -1.33 -14.33
N PHE A 127 -1.35 -2.09 -13.73
CA PHE A 127 -0.05 -2.38 -14.35
C PHE A 127 -0.15 -3.28 -15.59
N LYS A 128 -1.27 -3.97 -15.77
CA LYS A 128 -1.55 -4.76 -16.97
C LYS A 128 -1.85 -3.92 -18.21
N LEU A 129 -2.17 -2.64 -18.02
CA LEU A 129 -2.43 -1.70 -19.11
C LEU A 129 -1.17 -1.26 -19.84
N GLY A 130 0.02 -1.55 -19.27
CA GLY A 130 1.28 -1.03 -19.76
C GLY A 130 1.49 0.43 -19.40
N SER A 131 2.15 1.21 -20.28
CA SER A 131 2.36 2.63 -20.04
C SER A 131 1.11 3.45 -20.33
N ILE A 132 0.89 4.48 -19.52
CA ILE A 132 -0.21 5.42 -19.66
C ILE A 132 0.36 6.77 -20.12
N PRO A 133 -0.05 7.30 -21.25
CA PRO A 133 0.46 8.58 -21.72
C PRO A 133 -0.03 9.75 -20.86
N ASN A 134 0.77 10.80 -20.80
CA ASN A 134 0.40 12.10 -20.22
C ASN A 134 0.06 12.08 -18.73
N VAL A 135 0.63 11.15 -17.93
CA VAL A 135 0.52 11.17 -16.48
C VAL A 135 1.55 12.12 -15.88
N ALA A 136 1.14 13.33 -15.53
CA ALA A 136 2.03 14.33 -14.92
C ALA A 136 2.38 14.04 -13.45
N LEU A 137 1.51 13.33 -12.74
CA LEU A 137 1.70 12.99 -11.32
C LEU A 137 1.28 11.55 -11.05
N SER A 138 2.19 10.76 -10.48
CA SER A 138 1.92 9.43 -9.95
C SER A 138 2.07 9.42 -8.43
N ALA A 139 1.06 8.92 -7.72
CA ALA A 139 1.07 8.84 -6.27
C ALA A 139 0.89 7.40 -5.78
N VAL A 140 1.65 7.04 -4.76
CA VAL A 140 1.50 5.76 -4.04
C VAL A 140 0.94 6.05 -2.66
N LEU A 141 -0.22 5.49 -2.36
CA LEU A 141 -0.84 5.57 -1.05
C LEU A 141 -0.72 4.23 -0.32
N THR A 142 -0.83 4.27 1.01
CA THR A 142 -0.86 3.07 1.87
C THR A 142 0.39 2.18 1.84
N VAL A 143 1.55 2.70 1.42
CA VAL A 143 2.81 1.94 1.33
C VAL A 143 3.20 1.32 2.67
N ASP A 144 2.98 2.01 3.78
CA ASP A 144 3.29 1.51 5.13
C ASP A 144 2.48 0.27 5.47
N SER A 145 1.22 0.20 5.04
CA SER A 145 0.37 -0.97 5.23
C SER A 145 0.90 -2.19 4.48
N GLU A 146 1.44 -1.97 3.27
CA GLU A 146 2.08 -3.04 2.51
C GLU A 146 3.37 -3.52 3.15
N LEU A 147 4.25 -2.60 3.55
CA LEU A 147 5.53 -2.91 4.21
C LEU A 147 5.37 -3.70 5.51
N ASN A 148 4.20 -3.61 6.14
CA ASN A 148 3.88 -4.30 7.39
C ASN A 148 3.23 -5.68 7.20
N LEU A 149 3.06 -6.15 5.95
CA LEU A 149 2.53 -7.49 5.70
C LEU A 149 3.55 -8.56 6.12
N PRO A 150 3.13 -9.63 6.82
CA PRO A 150 4.02 -10.70 7.27
C PRO A 150 4.31 -11.70 6.14
N LYS A 151 5.02 -11.25 5.12
CA LYS A 151 5.38 -12.05 3.95
C LYS A 151 6.84 -11.80 3.60
N ILE A 152 7.58 -12.86 3.28
CA ILE A 152 9.02 -12.79 2.97
C ILE A 152 9.31 -11.87 1.77
N SER A 153 8.41 -11.85 0.78
CA SER A 153 8.55 -11.01 -0.41
C SER A 153 7.96 -9.60 -0.27
N THR A 154 7.57 -9.19 0.93
CA THR A 154 6.87 -7.91 1.16
C THR A 154 7.67 -6.73 0.63
N THR A 155 8.94 -6.65 0.96
CA THR A 155 9.83 -5.55 0.58
C THR A 155 10.06 -5.51 -0.93
N ASP A 156 10.28 -6.68 -1.56
CA ASP A 156 10.40 -6.81 -3.01
C ASP A 156 9.09 -6.42 -3.72
N ASP A 157 7.95 -6.89 -3.20
CA ASP A 157 6.63 -6.61 -3.76
C ASP A 157 6.31 -5.11 -3.70
N VAL A 158 6.65 -4.44 -2.59
CA VAL A 158 6.47 -2.99 -2.41
C VAL A 158 7.41 -2.23 -3.33
N TYR A 159 8.71 -2.56 -3.31
CA TYR A 159 9.69 -1.92 -4.19
C TYR A 159 9.24 -1.95 -5.65
N ARG A 160 8.83 -3.14 -6.12
CA ARG A 160 8.32 -3.34 -7.49
C ARG A 160 7.06 -2.55 -7.77
N SER A 161 6.07 -2.59 -6.88
CA SER A 161 4.80 -1.88 -7.07
C SER A 161 4.97 -0.37 -7.15
N VAL A 162 5.85 0.20 -6.31
CA VAL A 162 6.15 1.63 -6.33
C VAL A 162 6.89 2.01 -7.60
N LEU A 163 7.90 1.24 -8.00
CA LEU A 163 8.59 1.48 -9.28
C LEU A 163 7.63 1.38 -10.46
N GLN A 164 6.79 0.35 -10.53
CA GLN A 164 5.79 0.21 -11.59
C GLN A 164 4.83 1.40 -11.63
N THR A 165 4.46 1.95 -10.47
CA THR A 165 3.61 3.15 -10.39
C THR A 165 4.31 4.36 -11.02
N PHE A 166 5.60 4.55 -10.78
CA PHE A 166 6.34 5.67 -11.35
C PHE A 166 6.70 5.44 -12.82
N LEU A 167 6.92 4.18 -13.21
CA LEU A 167 7.19 3.78 -14.58
C LEU A 167 5.93 3.65 -15.45
N ILE A 168 4.72 3.83 -14.88
CA ILE A 168 3.47 3.73 -15.63
C ILE A 168 3.33 4.86 -16.67
N ASN A 169 4.00 5.99 -16.42
CA ASN A 169 4.00 7.10 -17.35
C ASN A 169 4.88 6.82 -18.59
N ASP A 170 4.41 7.21 -19.75
CA ASP A 170 5.23 7.20 -20.97
C ASP A 170 6.18 8.41 -20.93
N TYR A 171 7.46 8.14 -20.62
CA TYR A 171 8.51 9.15 -20.43
C TYR A 171 8.78 10.08 -21.62
N ARG A 172 8.20 9.78 -22.78
CA ARG A 172 8.53 10.50 -24.03
C ARG A 172 7.96 11.89 -24.08
N LEU A 173 6.99 12.24 -23.26
CA LEU A 173 6.17 13.44 -23.48
C LEU A 173 6.12 14.46 -22.35
N LEU A 174 6.36 14.11 -21.08
CA LEU A 174 6.27 15.06 -19.97
C LEU A 174 7.22 14.68 -18.80
N LYS A 175 7.76 15.70 -18.12
CA LYS A 175 8.31 15.49 -16.78
C LYS A 175 7.17 15.05 -15.86
N SER A 176 7.25 13.84 -15.34
CA SER A 176 6.30 13.34 -14.35
C SER A 176 6.92 13.38 -12.95
N GLU A 177 6.08 13.65 -11.97
CA GLU A 177 6.46 13.62 -10.56
C GLU A 177 5.92 12.35 -9.90
N GLY A 178 6.71 11.78 -8.99
CA GLY A 178 6.32 10.63 -8.17
C GLY A 178 6.20 11.04 -6.71
N VAL A 179 5.09 10.70 -6.05
CA VAL A 179 4.85 10.96 -4.63
C VAL A 179 4.57 9.66 -3.90
N ILE A 180 5.23 9.45 -2.76
CA ILE A 180 4.95 8.33 -1.85
C ILE A 180 4.41 8.89 -0.54
N GLN A 181 3.21 8.49 -0.17
CA GLN A 181 2.67 8.78 1.15
C GLN A 181 3.16 7.72 2.14
N THR A 182 3.99 8.15 3.10
CA THR A 182 4.57 7.26 4.12
C THR A 182 4.75 7.98 5.45
N SER A 183 4.62 7.25 6.55
CA SER A 183 4.98 7.69 7.90
C SER A 183 6.46 7.40 8.23
N ASN A 184 7.14 6.59 7.39
CA ASN A 184 8.53 6.21 7.59
C ASN A 184 9.38 6.45 6.32
N PRO A 185 9.68 7.71 5.97
CA PRO A 185 10.44 8.04 4.76
C PRO A 185 11.89 7.53 4.79
N GLN A 186 12.42 7.21 5.98
CA GLN A 186 13.77 6.66 6.16
C GLN A 186 13.83 5.13 5.96
N HIS A 187 12.69 4.47 5.76
CA HIS A 187 12.70 3.05 5.47
C HIS A 187 13.53 2.77 4.21
N TYR A 188 14.46 1.80 4.27
CA TYR A 188 15.45 1.58 3.19
C TYR A 188 14.81 1.34 1.82
N VAL A 189 13.64 0.71 1.75
CA VAL A 189 12.86 0.54 0.51
C VAL A 189 12.49 1.91 -0.07
N ILE A 190 11.90 2.77 0.75
CA ILE A 190 11.43 4.11 0.33
C ILE A 190 12.62 4.99 -0.06
N ASN A 191 13.65 5.00 0.77
CA ASN A 191 14.87 5.78 0.53
C ASN A 191 15.59 5.34 -0.76
N SER A 192 15.66 4.03 -1.02
CA SER A 192 16.27 3.51 -2.25
C SER A 192 15.48 3.91 -3.50
N ILE A 193 14.16 3.89 -3.43
CA ILE A 193 13.29 4.35 -4.52
C ILE A 193 13.48 5.85 -4.77
N ALA A 194 13.43 6.66 -3.71
CA ALA A 194 13.59 8.11 -3.81
C ALA A 194 14.96 8.53 -4.40
N LYS A 195 15.99 7.71 -4.18
CA LYS A 195 17.34 7.91 -4.74
C LYS A 195 17.52 7.27 -6.13
N GLY A 196 16.53 6.55 -6.65
CA GLY A 196 16.68 5.78 -7.89
C GLY A 196 17.74 4.67 -7.80
N SER A 197 18.05 4.18 -6.59
CA SER A 197 19.15 3.24 -6.33
C SER A 197 18.67 1.81 -6.19
N MET A 198 18.58 1.10 -7.32
CA MET A 198 18.27 -0.33 -7.30
C MET A 198 19.34 -1.14 -6.55
N GLY A 199 20.62 -0.85 -6.78
CA GLY A 199 21.74 -1.51 -6.07
C GLY A 199 21.66 -1.26 -4.57
N GLY A 200 21.31 -0.06 -4.13
CA GLY A 200 21.10 0.28 -2.71
C GLY A 200 19.99 -0.55 -2.07
N PHE A 201 18.88 -0.76 -2.79
CA PHE A 201 17.81 -1.62 -2.32
C PHE A 201 18.28 -3.07 -2.16
N TYR A 202 18.88 -3.66 -3.20
CA TYR A 202 19.32 -5.06 -3.16
C TYR A 202 20.37 -5.32 -2.09
N ASN A 203 21.34 -4.42 -1.91
CA ASN A 203 22.36 -4.57 -0.88
C ASN A 203 21.74 -4.56 0.53
N ALA A 204 20.87 -3.60 0.81
CA ALA A 204 20.18 -3.54 2.10
C ALA A 204 19.25 -4.73 2.34
N GLU A 205 18.56 -5.20 1.30
CA GLU A 205 17.68 -6.36 1.39
C GLU A 205 18.46 -7.65 1.66
N ILE A 206 19.57 -7.89 0.95
CA ILE A 206 20.37 -9.09 1.10
C ILE A 206 21.04 -9.17 2.48
N GLU A 207 21.50 -8.02 3.02
CA GLU A 207 22.03 -7.94 4.38
C GLU A 207 20.97 -8.32 5.41
N LYS A 208 19.77 -7.73 5.32
CA LYS A 208 18.65 -8.06 6.22
C LYS A 208 18.23 -9.52 6.13
N ARG A 209 18.21 -10.10 4.94
CA ARG A 209 17.89 -11.52 4.76
C ARG A 209 18.96 -12.42 5.40
N ARG A 210 20.22 -12.01 5.35
CA ARG A 210 21.30 -12.72 6.03
C ARG A 210 21.12 -12.71 7.54
N ASP A 211 20.90 -11.52 8.12
CA ASP A 211 20.74 -11.33 9.55
C ASP A 211 19.53 -12.09 10.11
N LEU A 212 18.43 -12.09 9.36
CA LEU A 212 17.19 -12.77 9.72
C LEU A 212 17.17 -14.27 9.30
N ARG A 213 18.24 -14.78 8.72
CA ARG A 213 18.34 -16.14 8.19
C ARG A 213 17.18 -16.49 7.25
N LEU A 214 16.91 -15.60 6.30
CA LEU A 214 15.88 -15.79 5.27
C LEU A 214 16.51 -16.29 3.94
N PRO A 215 15.75 -16.83 3.02
CA PRO A 215 16.26 -17.16 1.70
C PRO A 215 16.93 -15.95 1.02
N PRO A 216 18.06 -16.13 0.34
CA PRO A 216 18.68 -17.38 -0.11
C PRO A 216 19.60 -18.07 0.92
N PHE A 217 19.81 -17.52 2.11
CA PHE A 217 20.73 -18.05 3.13
C PHE A 217 20.21 -19.30 3.85
N THR A 218 18.89 -19.50 3.82
CA THR A 218 18.22 -20.69 4.38
C THR A 218 17.13 -21.17 3.44
N LYS A 219 16.64 -22.39 3.69
CA LYS A 219 15.44 -22.93 3.03
C LYS A 219 14.26 -22.83 3.98
N ILE A 220 13.12 -22.39 3.47
CA ILE A 220 11.88 -22.32 4.21
C ILE A 220 10.88 -23.30 3.59
N ILE A 221 10.29 -24.14 4.42
CA ILE A 221 9.24 -25.08 4.05
C ILE A 221 7.95 -24.61 4.70
N LYS A 222 6.93 -24.39 3.91
CA LYS A 222 5.57 -24.10 4.39
C LYS A 222 4.76 -25.39 4.37
N ILE A 223 4.33 -25.84 5.54
CA ILE A 223 3.37 -26.94 5.67
C ILE A 223 1.96 -26.33 5.67
N ILE A 224 1.10 -26.85 4.80
CA ILE A 224 -0.28 -26.35 4.61
C ILE A 224 -1.25 -27.46 5.08
#